data_d277f579d51df2022b09041c65770458
#
_entry.id   d277f579d51df2022b09041c65770458
#
_cell.length_a   1.000
_cell.length_b   1.000
_cell.length_c   1.000
_cell.angle_alpha   90.00
_cell.angle_beta   90.00
_cell.angle_gamma   90.00
#
_symmetry.space_group_name_H-M   'P 1'
#
loop_
_entity.id
_entity.type
_entity.pdbx_description
1 polymer ?
#
loop_
_entity_poly.entity_id
_entity_poly.type
_entity_poly.pdbx_seq_one_letter_code
_entity_poly.pdbx_strand_id
1 'polypeptide(L)'
;STYRIEEVKAPEGFVRQGYEMSLYEGQTVISPLEVSEKGSYKENAKEGIVITVSSDTAHQIDPDTGAVIVEVEQPNDEQVGSLTLTKTGEQPVEVKGDSLLAKAKRFAGKIKDAVTGEDTDTGVFHDFVYEESGVEGATFELYAKDTIYSPDGARDEQGNPIIRYEKDDLVATLVTDKEGKAVVNNLPLGSYYLKETVAGDHFVLNPEQKEFTLTAKDDTQAVVYEGVAYKNERQKISISIEKKDAVTEEKLEGVIFGL
;
A
#
# COMPACT_ATOMS: atom_id res chain seq x y z
N SER A 1 -37.97 4.11 35.18
CA SER A 1 -36.65 4.75 35.32
C SER A 1 -35.87 4.60 34.00
N THR A 2 -35.10 5.64 33.65
CA THR A 2 -34.26 5.64 32.45
C THR A 2 -32.81 5.62 32.88
N TYR A 3 -32.01 4.77 32.26
CA TYR A 3 -30.61 4.59 32.52
C TYR A 3 -29.84 4.79 31.22
N ARG A 4 -28.63 5.32 31.33
CA ARG A 4 -27.63 5.41 30.21
C ARG A 4 -26.44 4.57 30.56
N ILE A 5 -26.07 3.70 29.64
CA ILE A 5 -24.88 2.85 29.72
C ILE A 5 -23.90 3.31 28.65
N GLU A 6 -22.68 3.60 29.06
CA GLU A 6 -21.58 3.97 28.18
C GLU A 6 -20.44 2.96 28.32
N GLU A 7 -19.88 2.55 27.19
CA GLU A 7 -18.64 1.79 27.18
C GLU A 7 -17.49 2.74 27.46
N VAL A 8 -16.75 2.51 28.54
CA VAL A 8 -15.59 3.33 28.92
C VAL A 8 -14.26 2.77 28.42
N LYS A 9 -14.26 1.48 28.05
CA LYS A 9 -13.08 0.77 27.50
C LYS A 9 -13.56 -0.46 26.73
N ALA A 10 -13.07 -0.63 25.49
CA ALA A 10 -13.26 -1.85 24.73
C ALA A 10 -12.23 -2.93 25.12
N PRO A 11 -12.50 -4.21 24.81
CA PRO A 11 -11.49 -5.26 24.87
C PRO A 11 -10.31 -4.94 23.93
N GLU A 12 -9.15 -5.56 24.20
CA GLU A 12 -7.97 -5.42 23.33
C GLU A 12 -8.28 -5.94 21.92
N GLY A 13 -7.90 -5.17 20.90
CA GLY A 13 -8.16 -5.48 19.50
C GLY A 13 -9.53 -5.05 18.99
N PHE A 14 -10.33 -4.39 19.82
CA PHE A 14 -11.65 -3.90 19.47
C PHE A 14 -11.78 -2.38 19.61
N VAL A 15 -12.72 -1.84 18.84
CA VAL A 15 -13.02 -0.41 18.84
C VAL A 15 -14.07 -0.12 19.89
N ARG A 16 -13.81 0.88 20.73
CA ARG A 16 -14.81 1.36 21.69
C ARG A 16 -16.03 1.93 20.98
N GLN A 17 -17.20 1.67 21.51
CA GLN A 17 -18.47 2.20 21.01
C GLN A 17 -18.39 3.71 20.72
N GLY A 18 -18.84 4.12 19.55
CA GLY A 18 -18.81 5.51 19.09
C GLY A 18 -17.58 5.88 18.24
N TYR A 19 -16.68 4.92 18.02
CA TYR A 19 -15.48 5.08 17.20
C TYR A 19 -15.42 4.07 16.06
N GLU A 20 -16.49 3.32 15.82
CA GLU A 20 -16.62 2.36 14.75
C GLU A 20 -16.41 3.05 13.40
N MET A 21 -15.91 2.28 12.45
CA MET A 21 -15.73 2.73 11.08
C MET A 21 -16.83 2.19 10.17
N SER A 22 -17.22 3.05 9.22
CA SER A 22 -18.02 2.61 8.08
C SER A 22 -17.14 2.43 6.86
N LEU A 23 -17.28 1.29 6.18
CA LEU A 23 -16.74 1.07 4.84
C LEU A 23 -17.76 1.60 3.83
N TYR A 24 -17.30 2.44 2.92
CA TYR A 24 -18.11 2.94 1.82
C TYR A 24 -17.36 2.74 0.50
N GLU A 25 -17.94 1.96 -0.43
CA GLU A 25 -17.37 1.66 -1.75
C GLU A 25 -15.87 1.25 -1.71
N GLY A 26 -15.50 0.43 -0.73
CA GLY A 26 -14.12 0.00 -0.54
C GLY A 26 -13.18 1.06 0.05
N GLN A 27 -13.71 2.22 0.40
CA GLN A 27 -12.97 3.26 1.13
C GLN A 27 -13.30 3.20 2.61
N THR A 28 -12.27 3.43 3.42
CA THR A 28 -12.38 3.45 4.87
C THR A 28 -12.51 4.88 5.35
N VAL A 29 -13.54 5.19 6.13
CA VAL A 29 -13.68 6.49 6.79
C VAL A 29 -12.78 6.51 8.02
N ILE A 30 -11.91 7.51 8.11
CA ILE A 30 -10.76 7.53 8.99
C ILE A 30 -11.06 8.10 10.37
N SER A 31 -12.08 8.93 10.50
CA SER A 31 -12.31 9.67 11.73
C SER A 31 -13.77 9.58 12.19
N PRO A 32 -13.98 9.23 13.45
CA PRO A 32 -15.31 9.30 14.03
C PRO A 32 -15.85 10.74 14.10
N LEU A 33 -15.02 11.74 13.82
CA LEU A 33 -15.39 13.16 13.86
C LEU A 33 -15.61 13.77 12.46
N GLU A 34 -15.21 13.07 11.40
CA GLU A 34 -15.40 13.52 10.03
C GLU A 34 -16.63 12.86 9.41
N VAL A 35 -17.70 13.62 9.31
CA VAL A 35 -18.86 13.26 8.50
C VAL A 35 -18.45 13.40 7.04
N SER A 36 -18.05 12.31 6.40
CA SER A 36 -17.86 12.34 4.95
C SER A 36 -19.19 12.08 4.26
N GLU A 37 -19.45 12.76 3.15
CA GLU A 37 -20.63 12.51 2.30
C GLU A 37 -20.69 11.05 1.80
N LYS A 38 -19.59 10.31 1.97
CA LYS A 38 -19.38 8.95 1.48
C LYS A 38 -19.34 7.88 2.58
N GLY A 39 -19.37 8.22 3.86
CA GLY A 39 -19.38 7.26 4.95
C GLY A 39 -20.61 7.42 5.84
N SER A 40 -21.14 6.32 6.33
CA SER A 40 -22.13 6.40 7.40
C SER A 40 -21.38 6.44 8.72
N TYR A 41 -21.62 7.48 9.46
CA TYR A 41 -21.08 7.66 10.80
C TYR A 41 -22.22 7.53 11.81
N LYS A 42 -22.07 6.65 12.77
CA LYS A 42 -23.08 6.48 13.83
C LYS A 42 -22.85 7.54 14.91
N GLU A 43 -23.27 8.76 14.65
CA GLU A 43 -23.16 9.87 15.58
C GLU A 43 -23.80 9.56 16.95
N ASN A 44 -24.86 8.77 16.94
CA ASN A 44 -25.58 8.36 18.15
C ASN A 44 -24.85 7.30 18.99
N ALA A 45 -23.82 6.65 18.45
CA ALA A 45 -23.09 5.65 19.21
C ALA A 45 -22.33 6.23 20.41
N LYS A 46 -21.99 7.53 20.36
CA LYS A 46 -21.38 8.26 21.50
C LYS A 46 -22.36 8.51 22.65
N GLU A 47 -23.65 8.43 22.40
CA GLU A 47 -24.64 8.71 23.43
C GLU A 47 -24.86 7.54 24.41
N GLY A 48 -24.23 6.40 24.11
CA GLY A 48 -24.41 5.18 24.88
C GLY A 48 -25.80 4.54 24.65
N ILE A 49 -26.04 3.48 25.36
CA ILE A 49 -27.31 2.75 25.29
C ILE A 49 -28.26 3.35 26.32
N VAL A 50 -29.44 3.84 25.87
CA VAL A 50 -30.46 4.36 26.75
C VAL A 50 -31.51 3.28 26.99
N ILE A 51 -31.69 2.88 28.24
CA ILE A 51 -32.64 1.86 28.67
C ILE A 51 -33.70 2.51 29.54
N THR A 52 -34.98 2.35 29.16
CA THR A 52 -36.11 2.74 30.02
C THR A 52 -36.71 1.49 30.60
N VAL A 53 -36.61 1.33 31.90
CA VAL A 53 -37.25 0.20 32.61
C VAL A 53 -38.64 0.61 33.01
N SER A 54 -39.64 -0.09 32.44
CA SER A 54 -41.07 0.00 32.75
C SER A 54 -41.66 -1.41 32.90
N SER A 55 -42.90 -1.51 33.31
CA SER A 55 -43.61 -2.79 33.36
C SER A 55 -43.68 -3.51 32.02
N ASP A 56 -43.65 -2.73 30.91
CA ASP A 56 -43.77 -3.25 29.55
C ASP A 56 -42.42 -3.69 28.95
N THR A 57 -41.31 -3.28 29.56
CA THR A 57 -39.93 -3.66 29.13
C THR A 57 -39.32 -4.77 29.98
N ALA A 58 -40.05 -5.27 30.98
CA ALA A 58 -39.59 -6.37 31.82
C ALA A 58 -39.72 -7.71 31.08
N HIS A 59 -38.63 -8.23 30.53
CA HIS A 59 -38.64 -9.51 29.83
C HIS A 59 -38.38 -10.70 30.75
N GLN A 60 -37.66 -10.50 31.82
CA GLN A 60 -37.35 -11.53 32.81
C GLN A 60 -37.43 -10.95 34.24
N ILE A 61 -37.87 -11.78 35.17
CA ILE A 61 -37.82 -11.48 36.62
C ILE A 61 -36.95 -12.55 37.25
N ASP A 62 -35.93 -12.12 37.95
CA ASP A 62 -35.10 -12.99 38.79
C ASP A 62 -35.99 -13.63 39.85
N PRO A 63 -36.13 -14.97 39.90
CA PRO A 63 -37.04 -15.64 40.79
C PRO A 63 -36.63 -15.54 42.27
N ASP A 64 -35.35 -15.32 42.53
CA ASP A 64 -34.79 -15.30 43.89
C ASP A 64 -34.84 -13.88 44.50
N THR A 65 -34.65 -12.85 43.69
CA THR A 65 -34.58 -11.47 44.14
C THR A 65 -35.81 -10.62 43.75
N GLY A 66 -36.64 -11.09 42.81
CA GLY A 66 -37.75 -10.34 42.22
C GLY A 66 -37.27 -9.14 41.36
N ALA A 67 -36.02 -9.07 41.04
CA ALA A 67 -35.44 -8.00 40.23
C ALA A 67 -35.84 -8.16 38.75
N VAL A 68 -36.09 -7.06 38.07
CA VAL A 68 -36.30 -7.01 36.63
C VAL A 68 -34.95 -7.06 35.91
N ILE A 69 -34.79 -8.08 35.07
CA ILE A 69 -33.58 -8.24 34.23
C ILE A 69 -33.86 -7.63 32.87
N VAL A 70 -32.98 -6.73 32.43
CA VAL A 70 -32.95 -6.19 31.07
C VAL A 70 -31.61 -6.58 30.47
N GLU A 71 -31.64 -7.45 29.45
CA GLU A 71 -30.45 -7.86 28.73
C GLU A 71 -30.15 -6.86 27.59
N VAL A 72 -28.91 -6.47 27.43
CA VAL A 72 -28.44 -5.58 26.39
C VAL A 72 -27.22 -6.18 25.73
N GLU A 73 -27.31 -6.38 24.43
CA GLU A 73 -26.19 -6.83 23.61
C GLU A 73 -25.53 -5.62 22.93
N GLN A 74 -24.22 -5.49 23.07
CA GLN A 74 -23.45 -4.45 22.43
C GLN A 74 -22.22 -5.06 21.77
N PRO A 75 -22.25 -5.24 20.43
CA PRO A 75 -21.07 -5.70 19.70
C PRO A 75 -20.04 -4.57 19.56
N ASN A 76 -18.77 -4.94 19.52
CA ASN A 76 -17.65 -4.07 19.17
C ASN A 76 -17.04 -4.53 17.84
N ASP A 77 -16.68 -3.57 16.98
CA ASP A 77 -15.95 -3.86 15.75
C ASP A 77 -14.48 -4.14 16.07
N GLU A 78 -13.85 -5.04 15.31
CA GLU A 78 -12.41 -5.28 15.40
C GLU A 78 -11.62 -4.06 14.90
N GLN A 79 -10.50 -3.75 15.55
CA GLN A 79 -9.52 -2.81 15.03
C GLN A 79 -8.78 -3.46 13.86
N VAL A 80 -8.61 -2.71 12.76
CA VAL A 80 -8.01 -3.23 11.54
C VAL A 80 -6.88 -2.34 11.04
N GLY A 81 -6.07 -2.86 10.15
CA GLY A 81 -5.01 -2.14 9.46
C GLY A 81 -5.33 -1.85 8.01
N SER A 82 -4.72 -0.80 7.50
CA SER A 82 -4.68 -0.43 6.09
C SER A 82 -3.24 -0.15 5.68
N LEU A 83 -2.75 -0.88 4.68
CA LEU A 83 -1.41 -0.69 4.12
C LEU A 83 -1.52 0.01 2.77
N THR A 84 -0.75 1.08 2.59
CA THR A 84 -0.49 1.71 1.29
C THR A 84 0.93 1.44 0.86
N LEU A 85 1.10 0.72 -0.25
CA LEU A 85 2.38 0.51 -0.90
C LEU A 85 2.58 1.59 -1.97
N THR A 86 3.78 2.17 -2.02
CA THR A 86 4.20 3.09 -3.09
C THR A 86 5.47 2.54 -3.75
N LYS A 87 5.42 2.42 -5.08
CA LYS A 87 6.52 1.93 -5.90
C LYS A 87 6.97 3.01 -6.86
N THR A 88 8.26 3.38 -6.82
CA THR A 88 8.85 4.37 -7.73
C THR A 88 10.07 3.82 -8.46
N GLY A 89 10.43 4.48 -9.57
CA GLY A 89 11.62 4.24 -10.35
C GLY A 89 11.82 5.34 -11.39
N GLU A 90 13.04 5.41 -11.96
CA GLU A 90 13.34 6.36 -13.02
C GLU A 90 12.75 5.88 -14.34
N GLN A 91 11.86 6.69 -14.95
CA GLN A 91 11.24 6.42 -16.24
C GLN A 91 11.68 7.47 -17.28
N PRO A 92 11.80 7.06 -18.58
CA PRO A 92 12.16 8.00 -19.62
C PRO A 92 11.04 9.01 -19.85
N VAL A 93 11.40 10.28 -19.85
CA VAL A 93 10.50 11.37 -20.25
C VAL A 93 10.90 11.81 -21.65
N GLU A 94 9.90 11.93 -22.54
CA GLU A 94 10.12 12.40 -23.89
C GLU A 94 10.61 13.87 -23.87
N VAL A 95 11.87 14.08 -24.21
CA VAL A 95 12.39 15.42 -24.42
C VAL A 95 12.00 15.86 -25.83
N LYS A 96 11.00 16.72 -25.94
CA LYS A 96 10.70 17.41 -27.19
C LYS A 96 11.97 18.15 -27.62
N GLY A 97 12.41 17.90 -28.87
CA GLY A 97 13.71 18.19 -29.47
C GLY A 97 14.28 19.62 -29.44
N ASP A 98 13.97 20.38 -28.41
CA ASP A 98 14.43 21.75 -28.19
C ASP A 98 15.27 21.92 -26.90
N SER A 99 15.78 20.83 -26.32
CA SER A 99 16.65 20.98 -25.15
C SER A 99 17.91 21.80 -25.51
N LEU A 100 18.39 22.60 -24.58
CA LEU A 100 19.63 23.38 -24.73
C LEU A 100 20.81 22.47 -25.10
N LEU A 101 20.82 21.22 -24.61
CA LEU A 101 21.85 20.25 -24.88
C LEU A 101 21.79 19.72 -26.34
N ALA A 102 20.59 19.43 -26.86
CA ALA A 102 20.40 19.05 -28.27
C ALA A 102 20.78 20.20 -29.21
N LYS A 103 20.45 21.46 -28.85
CA LYS A 103 20.88 22.65 -29.59
C LYS A 103 22.40 22.82 -29.56
N ALA A 104 23.04 22.60 -28.42
CA ALA A 104 24.50 22.68 -28.29
C ALA A 104 25.22 21.59 -29.10
N LYS A 105 24.72 20.35 -29.11
CA LYS A 105 25.26 19.25 -29.89
C LYS A 105 25.13 19.51 -31.40
N ARG A 106 23.98 20.01 -31.88
CA ARG A 106 23.74 20.39 -33.27
C ARG A 106 24.67 21.53 -33.69
N PHE A 107 24.89 22.50 -32.80
CA PHE A 107 25.82 23.63 -33.05
C PHE A 107 27.25 23.16 -33.14
N ALA A 108 27.72 22.27 -32.26
CA ALA A 108 29.03 21.67 -32.31
C ALA A 108 29.27 20.82 -33.58
N GLY A 109 28.26 20.04 -34.01
CA GLY A 109 28.29 19.31 -35.28
C GLY A 109 28.47 20.23 -36.48
N LYS A 110 27.64 21.28 -36.58
CA LYS A 110 27.76 22.27 -37.68
C LYS A 110 29.11 22.99 -37.73
N ILE A 111 29.74 23.26 -36.59
CA ILE A 111 31.11 23.86 -36.54
C ILE A 111 32.12 22.83 -37.07
N LYS A 112 32.01 21.56 -36.70
CA LYS A 112 32.87 20.50 -37.19
C LYS A 112 32.74 20.33 -38.71
N ASP A 113 31.52 20.29 -39.24
CA ASP A 113 31.23 20.19 -40.67
C ASP A 113 31.85 21.36 -41.46
N ALA A 114 31.70 22.58 -40.93
CA ALA A 114 32.29 23.78 -41.54
C ALA A 114 33.85 23.80 -41.57
N VAL A 115 34.46 23.10 -40.62
CA VAL A 115 35.93 23.04 -40.52
C VAL A 115 36.50 21.85 -41.29
N THR A 116 35.82 20.72 -41.33
CA THR A 116 36.33 19.48 -41.96
C THR A 116 35.85 19.24 -43.36
N GLY A 117 34.76 19.92 -43.80
CA GLY A 117 34.10 19.68 -45.08
C GLY A 117 33.38 18.32 -45.17
N GLU A 118 33.27 17.60 -44.08
CA GLU A 118 32.50 16.36 -43.97
C GLU A 118 31.07 16.69 -43.56
N ASP A 119 30.09 16.17 -44.31
CA ASP A 119 28.72 16.24 -43.93
C ASP A 119 28.46 15.20 -42.80
N THR A 120 28.70 15.62 -41.58
CA THR A 120 28.27 14.84 -40.41
C THR A 120 26.81 15.16 -40.20
N ASP A 121 25.90 14.63 -41.05
CA ASP A 121 24.49 14.56 -40.74
C ASP A 121 24.35 13.65 -39.49
N THR A 122 24.60 14.26 -38.36
CA THR A 122 24.39 13.62 -37.08
C THR A 122 22.90 13.56 -36.90
N GLY A 123 22.32 12.42 -37.21
CA GLY A 123 20.90 12.15 -37.07
C GLY A 123 20.32 12.66 -35.76
N VAL A 124 19.04 12.73 -35.67
CA VAL A 124 18.33 13.21 -34.48
C VAL A 124 18.78 12.43 -33.25
N PHE A 125 19.66 13.04 -32.46
CA PHE A 125 20.00 12.46 -31.15
C PHE A 125 18.82 12.65 -30.19
N HIS A 126 18.21 11.56 -29.82
CA HIS A 126 17.23 11.56 -28.74
C HIS A 126 17.96 11.46 -27.40
N ASP A 127 18.08 12.56 -26.69
CA ASP A 127 18.54 12.53 -25.30
C ASP A 127 17.34 12.11 -24.42
N PHE A 128 17.41 10.96 -23.81
CA PHE A 128 16.45 10.53 -22.82
C PHE A 128 16.75 11.20 -21.48
N VAL A 129 15.79 11.97 -20.97
CA VAL A 129 15.79 12.43 -19.58
C VAL A 129 14.98 11.43 -18.78
N TYR A 130 15.45 11.08 -17.61
CA TYR A 130 14.79 10.15 -16.71
C TYR A 130 14.30 10.92 -15.50
N GLU A 131 13.04 10.73 -15.15
CA GLU A 131 12.43 11.30 -13.97
C GLU A 131 11.86 10.19 -13.09
N GLU A 132 11.90 10.40 -11.76
CA GLU A 132 11.31 9.45 -10.82
C GLU A 132 9.79 9.57 -10.85
N SER A 133 9.12 8.45 -11.10
CA SER A 133 7.66 8.36 -11.15
C SER A 133 7.17 7.01 -10.63
N GLY A 134 5.85 6.87 -10.50
CA GLY A 134 5.23 5.61 -10.11
C GLY A 134 5.50 4.50 -11.13
N VAL A 135 5.70 3.27 -10.66
CA VAL A 135 5.90 2.08 -11.50
C VAL A 135 4.66 1.22 -11.49
N GLU A 136 4.00 1.09 -12.65
CA GLU A 136 2.83 0.23 -12.85
C GLU A 136 3.24 -1.24 -12.96
N GLY A 137 2.37 -2.15 -12.47
CA GLY A 137 2.50 -3.60 -12.68
C GLY A 137 3.56 -4.29 -11.81
N ALA A 138 4.20 -3.59 -10.90
CA ALA A 138 5.05 -4.24 -9.91
C ALA A 138 4.19 -5.05 -8.95
N THR A 139 4.60 -6.31 -8.70
CA THR A 139 3.84 -7.24 -7.86
C THR A 139 4.58 -7.50 -6.56
N PHE A 140 3.83 -7.45 -5.47
CA PHE A 140 4.31 -7.69 -4.13
C PHE A 140 3.46 -8.74 -3.43
N GLU A 141 4.10 -9.53 -2.61
CA GLU A 141 3.44 -10.48 -1.71
C GLU A 141 3.59 -9.99 -0.27
N LEU A 142 2.46 -9.93 0.43
CA LEU A 142 2.36 -9.58 1.84
C LEU A 142 2.23 -10.85 2.65
N TYR A 143 3.08 -11.02 3.63
CA TYR A 143 3.13 -12.19 4.51
C TYR A 143 2.95 -11.80 5.98
N ALA A 144 2.37 -12.68 6.77
CA ALA A 144 2.40 -12.59 8.21
C ALA A 144 3.81 -12.89 8.72
N LYS A 145 4.43 -11.95 9.45
CA LYS A 145 5.76 -12.14 10.03
C LYS A 145 5.73 -13.06 11.24
N ASP A 146 4.67 -12.97 12.02
CA ASP A 146 4.40 -13.77 13.20
C ASP A 146 3.00 -14.37 13.10
N THR A 147 2.69 -15.40 13.88
CA THR A 147 1.33 -15.94 13.97
C THR A 147 0.37 -14.86 14.51
N ILE A 148 -0.71 -14.62 13.80
CA ILE A 148 -1.75 -13.64 14.14
C ILE A 148 -2.98 -14.38 14.61
N TYR A 149 -3.39 -14.10 15.84
CA TYR A 149 -4.54 -14.71 16.48
C TYR A 149 -5.78 -13.83 16.35
N SER A 150 -6.96 -14.44 16.52
CA SER A 150 -8.21 -13.69 16.62
C SER A 150 -8.21 -12.85 17.91
N PRO A 151 -8.52 -11.53 17.82
CA PRO A 151 -8.43 -10.63 18.97
C PRO A 151 -9.50 -10.90 20.04
N ASP A 152 -10.60 -11.57 19.69
CA ASP A 152 -11.69 -11.93 20.62
C ASP A 152 -11.32 -13.03 21.62
N GLY A 153 -10.10 -13.55 21.51
CA GLY A 153 -9.67 -14.68 22.34
C GLY A 153 -10.42 -15.97 22.06
N ALA A 154 -11.14 -16.04 20.93
CA ALA A 154 -11.89 -17.23 20.54
C ALA A 154 -10.98 -18.46 20.47
N ARG A 155 -11.58 -19.61 20.83
CA ARG A 155 -10.90 -20.91 20.86
C ARG A 155 -11.68 -21.91 20.05
N ASP A 156 -10.94 -22.85 19.46
CA ASP A 156 -11.51 -24.00 18.78
C ASP A 156 -12.15 -25.01 19.79
N GLU A 157 -12.74 -26.08 19.26
CA GLU A 157 -13.35 -27.14 20.08
C GLU A 157 -12.34 -27.86 20.98
N GLN A 158 -11.05 -27.79 20.66
CA GLN A 158 -9.96 -28.37 21.44
C GLN A 158 -9.36 -27.39 22.46
N GLY A 159 -9.84 -26.13 22.48
CA GLY A 159 -9.39 -25.08 23.39
C GLY A 159 -8.17 -24.30 22.93
N ASN A 160 -7.71 -24.48 21.68
CA ASN A 160 -6.61 -23.70 21.12
C ASN A 160 -7.09 -22.34 20.63
N PRO A 161 -6.25 -21.27 20.71
CA PRO A 161 -6.59 -19.97 20.14
C PRO A 161 -6.85 -20.07 18.64
N ILE A 162 -7.88 -19.37 18.14
CA ILE A 162 -8.13 -19.29 16.71
C ILE A 162 -7.06 -18.46 16.03
N ILE A 163 -6.39 -19.05 15.02
CA ILE A 163 -5.35 -18.42 14.22
C ILE A 163 -6.00 -17.79 12.98
N ARG A 164 -5.70 -16.52 12.70
CA ARG A 164 -6.07 -15.82 11.48
C ARG A 164 -5.06 -16.07 10.37
N TYR A 165 -3.77 -16.02 10.70
CA TYR A 165 -2.64 -16.33 9.82
C TYR A 165 -1.54 -16.98 10.64
N GLU A 166 -0.97 -18.05 10.12
CA GLU A 166 0.27 -18.59 10.66
C GLU A 166 1.47 -17.75 10.21
N LYS A 167 2.56 -17.89 10.93
CA LYS A 167 3.82 -17.27 10.50
C LYS A 167 4.16 -17.69 9.07
N ASP A 168 4.57 -16.72 8.25
CA ASP A 168 4.93 -16.86 6.83
C ASP A 168 3.75 -17.22 5.89
N ASP A 169 2.50 -17.15 6.36
CA ASP A 169 1.34 -17.26 5.49
C ASP A 169 1.25 -16.04 4.55
N LEU A 170 0.90 -16.34 3.29
CA LEU A 170 0.57 -15.32 2.29
C LEU A 170 -0.77 -14.67 2.65
N VAL A 171 -0.75 -13.39 2.97
CA VAL A 171 -1.93 -12.61 3.37
C VAL A 171 -2.60 -11.96 2.16
N ALA A 172 -1.80 -11.37 1.27
CA ALA A 172 -2.30 -10.70 0.08
C ALA A 172 -1.23 -10.62 -1.01
N THR A 173 -1.69 -10.51 -2.26
CA THR A 173 -0.86 -10.14 -3.41
C THR A 173 -1.31 -8.75 -3.89
N LEU A 174 -0.36 -7.83 -4.00
CA LEU A 174 -0.60 -6.44 -4.40
C LEU A 174 0.06 -6.19 -5.76
N VAL A 175 -0.66 -5.51 -6.64
CA VAL A 175 -0.14 -5.05 -7.94
C VAL A 175 -0.28 -3.54 -8.01
N THR A 176 0.80 -2.84 -8.35
CA THR A 176 0.79 -1.38 -8.39
C THR A 176 0.06 -0.85 -9.62
N ASP A 177 -0.69 0.22 -9.42
CA ASP A 177 -1.38 0.98 -10.47
C ASP A 177 -0.42 1.92 -11.23
N LYS A 178 -0.97 2.77 -12.12
CA LYS A 178 -0.21 3.74 -12.93
C LYS A 178 0.54 4.79 -12.10
N GLU A 179 0.03 5.08 -10.92
CA GLU A 179 0.65 5.98 -9.96
C GLU A 179 1.69 5.27 -9.09
N GLY A 180 1.91 3.97 -9.32
CA GLY A 180 2.81 3.14 -8.53
C GLY A 180 2.26 2.78 -7.15
N LYS A 181 0.93 2.80 -6.95
CA LYS A 181 0.29 2.56 -5.67
C LYS A 181 -0.46 1.23 -5.66
N ALA A 182 -0.45 0.59 -4.50
CA ALA A 182 -1.37 -0.51 -4.18
C ALA A 182 -1.82 -0.39 -2.73
N VAL A 183 -3.06 -0.77 -2.44
CA VAL A 183 -3.66 -0.65 -1.11
C VAL A 183 -4.30 -1.99 -0.72
N VAL A 184 -4.09 -2.40 0.52
CA VAL A 184 -4.84 -3.49 1.14
C VAL A 184 -5.42 -3.02 2.47
N ASN A 185 -6.72 -3.28 2.65
CA ASN A 185 -7.49 -2.88 3.82
C ASN A 185 -7.93 -4.11 4.63
N ASN A 186 -8.46 -3.86 5.82
CA ASN A 186 -9.00 -4.87 6.74
C ASN A 186 -7.98 -5.94 7.15
N LEU A 187 -6.71 -5.55 7.26
CA LEU A 187 -5.69 -6.42 7.81
C LEU A 187 -5.90 -6.57 9.32
N PRO A 188 -5.85 -7.77 9.88
CA PRO A 188 -5.73 -7.93 11.33
C PRO A 188 -4.55 -7.14 11.88
N LEU A 189 -4.62 -6.69 13.13
CA LEU A 189 -3.46 -6.11 13.80
C LEU A 189 -2.39 -7.19 13.99
N GLY A 190 -1.12 -6.84 13.75
CA GLY A 190 -0.02 -7.80 13.82
C GLY A 190 1.21 -7.34 13.04
N SER A 191 2.22 -8.20 12.96
CA SER A 191 3.47 -7.96 12.26
C SER A 191 3.46 -8.61 10.89
N TYR A 192 3.96 -7.89 9.89
CA TYR A 192 3.95 -8.28 8.48
C TYR A 192 5.29 -8.01 7.81
N TYR A 193 5.52 -8.63 6.67
CA TYR A 193 6.57 -8.24 5.75
C TYR A 193 6.10 -8.29 4.29
N LEU A 194 6.65 -7.38 3.50
CA LEU A 194 6.46 -7.28 2.06
C LEU A 194 7.68 -7.76 1.31
N LYS A 195 7.45 -8.45 0.20
CA LYS A 195 8.46 -8.91 -0.74
C LYS A 195 8.04 -8.61 -2.16
N GLU A 196 8.90 -7.95 -2.93
CA GLU A 196 8.67 -7.78 -4.36
C GLU A 196 8.90 -9.09 -5.11
N THR A 197 7.96 -9.49 -5.97
CA THR A 197 8.05 -10.69 -6.80
C THR A 197 8.13 -10.37 -8.29
N VAL A 198 7.61 -9.19 -8.71
CA VAL A 198 7.73 -8.67 -10.08
C VAL A 198 8.09 -7.18 -9.99
N ALA A 199 9.16 -6.78 -10.65
CA ALA A 199 9.70 -5.41 -10.56
C ALA A 199 8.91 -4.34 -11.34
N GLY A 200 8.03 -4.76 -12.23
CA GLY A 200 7.51 -3.93 -13.31
C GLY A 200 8.45 -3.91 -14.52
N ASP A 201 7.92 -3.49 -15.67
CA ASP A 201 8.69 -3.50 -16.92
C ASP A 201 9.88 -2.55 -16.88
N HIS A 202 11.04 -3.03 -17.35
CA HIS A 202 12.30 -2.28 -17.44
C HIS A 202 12.99 -1.95 -16.11
N PHE A 203 12.55 -2.57 -15.00
CA PHE A 203 13.18 -2.42 -13.70
C PHE A 203 13.86 -3.69 -13.22
N VAL A 204 14.84 -3.52 -12.34
CA VAL A 204 15.52 -4.61 -11.65
C VAL A 204 14.74 -4.94 -10.37
N LEU A 205 14.49 -6.23 -10.13
CA LEU A 205 13.82 -6.68 -8.91
C LEU A 205 14.59 -6.21 -7.67
N ASN A 206 13.88 -5.62 -6.72
CA ASN A 206 14.45 -5.28 -5.42
C ASN A 206 14.21 -6.43 -4.43
N PRO A 207 15.27 -7.16 -4.01
CA PRO A 207 15.12 -8.30 -3.11
C PRO A 207 14.89 -7.93 -1.65
N GLU A 208 14.85 -6.64 -1.31
CA GLU A 208 14.65 -6.16 0.05
C GLU A 208 13.29 -6.58 0.57
N GLN A 209 13.26 -7.17 1.76
CA GLN A 209 12.03 -7.38 2.53
C GLN A 209 11.82 -6.20 3.46
N LYS A 210 10.62 -5.63 3.46
CA LYS A 210 10.25 -4.54 4.38
C LYS A 210 9.24 -5.03 5.37
N GLU A 211 9.58 -4.89 6.64
CA GLU A 211 8.77 -5.30 7.76
C GLU A 211 8.04 -4.10 8.37
N PHE A 212 6.83 -4.32 8.86
CA PHE A 212 6.05 -3.33 9.60
C PHE A 212 5.11 -4.02 10.59
N THR A 213 4.59 -3.24 11.53
CA THR A 213 3.64 -3.73 12.53
C THR A 213 2.44 -2.81 12.60
N LEU A 214 1.25 -3.40 12.53
CA LEU A 214 -0.01 -2.71 12.72
C LEU A 214 -0.39 -2.85 14.19
N THR A 215 -0.29 -1.75 14.94
CA THR A 215 -0.63 -1.69 16.37
C THR A 215 -1.48 -0.46 16.61
N ALA A 216 -2.68 -0.65 17.15
CA ALA A 216 -3.55 0.46 17.50
C ALA A 216 -2.98 1.21 18.72
N LYS A 217 -3.14 2.52 18.71
CA LYS A 217 -2.71 3.40 19.80
C LYS A 217 -3.55 3.20 21.06
N ASP A 218 -4.85 3.08 20.86
CA ASP A 218 -5.85 2.87 21.90
C ASP A 218 -7.15 2.32 21.28
N ASP A 219 -8.17 2.09 22.07
CA ASP A 219 -9.47 1.54 21.66
C ASP A 219 -10.36 2.54 20.91
N THR A 220 -9.90 3.76 20.65
CA THR A 220 -10.60 4.74 19.80
C THR A 220 -10.11 4.76 18.36
N GLN A 221 -9.01 4.06 18.08
CA GLN A 221 -8.44 3.97 16.73
C GLN A 221 -9.00 2.74 15.99
N ALA A 222 -10.00 2.94 15.17
CA ALA A 222 -10.62 1.86 14.38
C ALA A 222 -9.70 1.32 13.30
N VAL A 223 -8.87 2.18 12.65
CA VAL A 223 -7.92 1.78 11.61
C VAL A 223 -6.53 2.29 11.89
N VAL A 224 -5.57 1.39 11.74
CA VAL A 224 -4.14 1.70 11.75
C VAL A 224 -3.66 1.80 10.31
N TYR A 225 -3.14 2.97 9.92
CA TYR A 225 -2.59 3.21 8.59
C TYR A 225 -1.09 3.04 8.60
N GLU A 226 -0.58 2.30 7.62
CA GLU A 226 0.84 2.11 7.40
C GLU A 226 1.20 2.37 5.93
N GLY A 227 2.37 2.97 5.70
CA GLY A 227 2.89 3.27 4.38
C GLY A 227 4.25 2.64 4.15
N VAL A 228 4.39 1.86 3.08
CA VAL A 228 5.66 1.25 2.69
C VAL A 228 6.04 1.71 1.28
N ALA A 229 7.27 2.20 1.12
CA ALA A 229 7.78 2.66 -0.16
C ALA A 229 8.92 1.77 -0.65
N TYR A 230 8.89 1.44 -1.95
CA TYR A 230 9.98 0.75 -2.67
C TYR A 230 10.44 1.59 -3.84
N LYS A 231 11.76 1.59 -4.08
CA LYS A 231 12.36 2.17 -5.26
C LYS A 231 13.17 1.09 -5.99
N ASN A 232 12.97 0.98 -7.32
CA ASN A 232 13.75 0.08 -8.15
C ASN A 232 14.70 0.86 -9.06
N GLU A 233 15.85 0.24 -9.30
CA GLU A 233 16.78 0.66 -10.34
C GLU A 233 16.25 0.23 -11.71
N ARG A 234 16.37 1.11 -12.72
CA ARG A 234 16.05 0.73 -14.09
C ARG A 234 17.05 -0.27 -14.65
N GLN A 235 16.60 -1.16 -15.51
CA GLN A 235 17.48 -2.04 -16.27
C GLN A 235 18.36 -1.20 -17.21
N LYS A 236 19.63 -1.52 -17.24
CA LYS A 236 20.61 -0.92 -18.13
C LYS A 236 21.12 -1.97 -19.10
N ILE A 237 21.28 -1.59 -20.36
CA ILE A 237 21.91 -2.43 -21.38
C ILE A 237 23.28 -1.86 -21.72
N SER A 238 24.22 -2.73 -22.03
CA SER A 238 25.51 -2.37 -22.58
C SER A 238 25.64 -3.10 -23.93
N ILE A 239 25.90 -2.36 -24.99
CA ILE A 239 26.11 -2.90 -26.31
C ILE A 239 27.59 -2.77 -26.62
N SER A 240 28.25 -3.89 -26.90
CA SER A 240 29.62 -3.91 -27.39
C SER A 240 29.63 -4.36 -28.83
N ILE A 241 30.21 -3.57 -29.72
CA ILE A 241 30.32 -3.88 -31.14
C ILE A 241 31.82 -3.97 -31.45
N GLU A 242 32.23 -5.12 -32.00
CA GLU A 242 33.58 -5.32 -32.54
C GLU A 242 33.47 -5.48 -34.07
N LYS A 243 34.14 -4.62 -34.80
CA LYS A 243 34.27 -4.72 -36.26
C LYS A 243 35.56 -5.40 -36.61
N LYS A 244 35.49 -6.41 -37.49
CA LYS A 244 36.67 -7.15 -37.97
C LYS A 244 36.72 -7.13 -39.50
N ASP A 245 37.94 -7.21 -40.05
CA ASP A 245 38.13 -7.53 -41.46
C ASP A 245 37.60 -8.93 -41.77
N ALA A 246 36.90 -9.08 -42.87
CA ALA A 246 36.23 -10.34 -43.22
C ALA A 246 37.19 -11.45 -43.68
N VAL A 247 38.44 -11.10 -44.03
CA VAL A 247 39.43 -12.02 -44.54
C VAL A 247 40.52 -12.32 -43.51
N THR A 248 41.03 -11.27 -42.86
CA THR A 248 42.16 -11.38 -41.91
C THR A 248 41.68 -11.61 -40.47
N GLU A 249 40.38 -11.38 -40.17
CA GLU A 249 39.80 -11.36 -38.83
C GLU A 249 40.40 -10.33 -37.86
N GLU A 250 41.28 -9.45 -38.36
CA GLU A 250 41.84 -8.39 -37.54
C GLU A 250 40.79 -7.34 -37.20
N LYS A 251 40.92 -6.73 -36.01
CA LYS A 251 40.04 -5.64 -35.55
C LYS A 251 40.24 -4.39 -36.40
N LEU A 252 39.11 -3.83 -36.83
CA LEU A 252 39.10 -2.56 -37.56
C LEU A 252 38.82 -1.39 -36.61
N GLU A 253 39.71 -0.42 -36.59
CA GLU A 253 39.58 0.82 -35.83
C GLU A 253 38.92 1.93 -36.69
N GLY A 254 38.33 2.94 -36.02
CA GLY A 254 37.79 4.12 -36.69
C GLY A 254 36.43 3.91 -37.36
N VAL A 255 35.76 2.79 -37.12
CA VAL A 255 34.41 2.54 -37.64
C VAL A 255 33.37 3.24 -36.80
N ILE A 256 32.50 4.01 -37.44
CA ILE A 256 31.36 4.71 -36.79
C ILE A 256 30.10 3.92 -37.00
N PHE A 257 29.36 3.68 -35.93
CA PHE A 257 28.05 3.07 -35.98
C PHE A 257 27.01 4.12 -35.57
N GLY A 258 25.86 4.12 -36.23
CA GLY A 258 24.66 4.86 -35.81
C GLY A 258 23.70 3.95 -35.07
N LEU A 259 23.02 4.46 -34.06
CA LEU A 259 21.95 3.80 -33.31
C LEU A 259 20.66 4.59 -33.52
#